data_e238b17b3f078285d992f70c578519b5
#
_entry.id   e238b17b3f078285d992f70c578519b5
#
_cell.length_a   1.000
_cell.length_b   1.000
_cell.length_c   1.000
_cell.angle_alpha   90.00
_cell.angle_beta   90.00
_cell.angle_gamma   90.00
#
_symmetry.space_group_name_H-M   'P 1'
#
loop_
_entity.id
_entity.type
_entity.pdbx_description
1 polymer ?
#
loop_
_entity_poly.entity_id
_entity_poly.type
_entity_poly.pdbx_seq_one_letter_code
_entity_poly.pdbx_strand_id
1 'polypeptide(L)'
;MSVDAKDFKQAMRQCAGAVALVTVGAEHGKRTGLTVTSACSLSDNPPSLIVCVNRNASAHSRIREEGAFAINFLNEDHAVLALTFSGQKGVNGDDRFAFGQWTRGATGAPVLEDAVAAFDCKLAQEFETKTHSIFVGEVQSVSHSAQVTPLIYLRSRFHTPQEIRDAVSIGDLDARHLSWTDFS
;
A
#
# COMPACT_ATOMS: atom_id res chain seq x y z
N MET A 1 -16.47 26.70 10.93
CA MET A 1 -17.38 25.64 10.43
C MET A 1 -16.53 24.43 10.09
N SER A 2 -16.86 23.26 10.62
CA SER A 2 -16.15 22.01 10.24
C SER A 2 -16.81 21.46 8.97
N VAL A 3 -16.00 20.87 8.09
CA VAL A 3 -16.48 20.17 6.90
C VAL A 3 -17.28 18.93 7.31
N ASP A 4 -18.40 18.68 6.65
CA ASP A 4 -19.18 17.46 6.87
C ASP A 4 -18.42 16.22 6.37
N ALA A 5 -18.52 15.13 7.12
CA ALA A 5 -17.87 13.87 6.78
C ALA A 5 -18.33 13.26 5.44
N LYS A 6 -19.56 13.55 5.02
CA LYS A 6 -20.12 13.12 3.73
C LYS A 6 -19.42 13.85 2.58
N ASP A 7 -19.29 15.18 2.71
CA ASP A 7 -18.64 16.01 1.69
C ASP A 7 -17.15 15.68 1.58
N PHE A 8 -16.48 15.48 2.71
CA PHE A 8 -15.09 14.99 2.73
C PHE A 8 -14.92 13.67 1.97
N LYS A 9 -15.76 12.67 2.28
CA LYS A 9 -15.72 11.37 1.61
C LYS A 9 -16.03 11.49 0.11
N GLN A 10 -16.94 12.38 -0.28
CA GLN A 10 -17.27 12.59 -1.68
C GLN A 10 -16.12 13.24 -2.45
N ALA A 11 -15.41 14.21 -1.85
CA ALA A 11 -14.21 14.80 -2.41
C ALA A 11 -13.08 13.76 -2.54
N MET A 12 -12.81 12.98 -1.47
CA MET A 12 -11.78 11.93 -1.50
C MET A 12 -12.03 10.85 -2.55
N ARG A 13 -13.28 10.56 -2.90
CA ARG A 13 -13.60 9.64 -3.99
C ARG A 13 -13.13 10.12 -5.37
N GLN A 14 -12.85 11.42 -5.54
CA GLN A 14 -12.31 11.95 -6.80
C GLN A 14 -10.78 11.82 -6.89
N CYS A 15 -10.12 11.48 -5.79
CA CYS A 15 -8.68 11.31 -5.75
C CYS A 15 -8.33 9.85 -6.11
N ALA A 16 -7.47 9.68 -7.11
CA ALA A 16 -6.91 8.37 -7.43
C ALA A 16 -5.89 7.96 -6.36
N GLY A 17 -5.90 6.69 -5.99
CA GLY A 17 -4.92 6.12 -5.07
C GLY A 17 -4.41 4.78 -5.59
N ALA A 18 -3.10 4.55 -5.50
CA ALA A 18 -2.53 3.24 -5.73
C ALA A 18 -3.06 2.24 -4.69
N VAL A 19 -3.48 1.06 -5.14
CA VAL A 19 -3.99 0.03 -4.24
C VAL A 19 -2.83 -0.79 -3.71
N ALA A 20 -2.73 -0.90 -2.40
CA ALA A 20 -1.72 -1.71 -1.74
C ALA A 20 -2.32 -2.61 -0.65
N LEU A 21 -1.61 -3.67 -0.32
CA LEU A 21 -1.86 -4.48 0.87
C LEU A 21 -0.80 -4.20 1.91
N VAL A 22 -1.22 -3.92 3.12
CA VAL A 22 -0.35 -4.01 4.29
C VAL A 22 -0.48 -5.41 4.84
N THR A 23 0.64 -6.12 4.98
CA THR A 23 0.70 -7.50 5.47
C THR A 23 1.65 -7.60 6.65
N VAL A 24 1.30 -8.42 7.63
CA VAL A 24 2.04 -8.59 8.86
C VAL A 24 1.87 -9.99 9.44
N GLY A 25 2.85 -10.45 10.19
CA GLY A 25 2.88 -11.75 10.85
C GLY A 25 3.77 -12.75 10.13
N ALA A 26 4.81 -13.22 10.83
CA ALA A 26 5.81 -14.12 10.27
C ALA A 26 5.37 -15.60 10.25
N GLU A 27 4.47 -15.97 11.14
CA GLU A 27 4.05 -17.36 11.33
C GLU A 27 2.73 -17.66 10.62
N HIS A 28 2.66 -18.81 9.97
CA HIS A 28 1.40 -19.34 9.45
C HIS A 28 0.35 -19.43 10.59
N GLY A 29 -0.90 -19.08 10.28
CA GLY A 29 -1.98 -18.99 11.27
C GLY A 29 -2.02 -17.69 12.06
N LYS A 30 -0.98 -16.85 11.99
CA LYS A 30 -0.89 -15.55 12.67
C LYS A 30 -0.78 -14.37 11.72
N ARG A 31 -0.77 -14.61 10.40
CA ARG A 31 -0.71 -13.57 9.39
C ARG A 31 -2.03 -12.82 9.32
N THR A 32 -1.94 -11.54 9.07
CA THR A 32 -3.09 -10.68 8.78
C THR A 32 -2.68 -9.55 7.85
N GLY A 33 -3.66 -8.80 7.36
CA GLY A 33 -3.41 -7.68 6.48
C GLY A 33 -4.68 -6.92 6.15
N LEU A 34 -4.53 -5.81 5.46
CA LEU A 34 -5.64 -4.99 4.99
C LEU A 34 -5.29 -4.30 3.68
N THR A 35 -6.32 -3.95 2.91
CA THR A 35 -6.20 -3.13 1.71
C THR A 35 -6.19 -1.66 2.08
N VAL A 36 -5.28 -0.92 1.50
CA VAL A 36 -5.13 0.53 1.70
C VAL A 36 -4.93 1.25 0.37
N THR A 37 -5.19 2.56 0.37
CA THR A 37 -4.78 3.51 -0.66
C THR A 37 -3.98 4.68 -0.05
N SER A 38 -3.55 4.52 1.19
CA SER A 38 -2.90 5.56 2.01
C SER A 38 -1.41 5.30 2.23
N ALA A 39 -0.78 4.52 1.36
CA ALA A 39 0.66 4.26 1.41
C ALA A 39 1.39 5.18 0.43
N CYS A 40 2.49 5.77 0.88
CA CYS A 40 3.38 6.57 0.03
C CYS A 40 4.82 6.58 0.55
N SER A 41 5.75 7.02 -0.28
CA SER A 41 7.13 7.26 0.11
C SER A 41 7.22 8.40 1.14
N LEU A 42 8.19 8.32 2.04
CA LEU A 42 8.50 9.36 3.02
C LEU A 42 9.88 9.96 2.81
N SER A 43 10.90 9.13 2.66
CA SER A 43 12.30 9.56 2.53
C SER A 43 13.10 8.49 1.78
N ASP A 44 14.15 8.91 1.12
CA ASP A 44 15.17 8.06 0.50
C ASP A 44 16.41 7.86 1.39
N ASN A 45 16.53 8.65 2.47
CA ASN A 45 17.64 8.54 3.42
C ASN A 45 17.20 8.72 4.89
N PRO A 46 16.97 7.61 5.64
CA PRO A 46 16.91 6.24 5.16
C PRO A 46 15.67 5.98 4.31
N PRO A 47 15.71 5.01 3.38
CA PRO A 47 14.54 4.64 2.59
C PRO A 47 13.37 4.26 3.49
N SER A 48 12.26 4.97 3.36
CA SER A 48 11.11 4.81 4.25
C SER A 48 9.79 5.15 3.58
N LEU A 49 8.72 4.52 4.06
CA LEU A 49 7.33 4.75 3.63
C LEU A 49 6.46 5.06 4.83
N ILE A 50 5.33 5.70 4.54
CA ILE A 50 4.24 5.84 5.51
C ILE A 50 3.00 5.11 5.03
N VAL A 51 2.20 4.67 6.00
CA VAL A 51 0.87 4.12 5.74
C VAL A 51 -0.08 4.45 6.88
N CYS A 52 -1.34 4.80 6.55
CA CYS A 52 -2.38 5.00 7.54
C CYS A 52 -3.20 3.72 7.72
N VAL A 53 -3.27 3.22 8.95
CA VAL A 53 -4.00 2.00 9.30
C VAL A 53 -5.08 2.32 10.33
N ASN A 54 -6.30 1.85 10.05
CA ASN A 54 -7.42 2.00 10.99
C ASN A 54 -7.12 1.21 12.28
N ARG A 55 -7.31 1.86 13.43
CA ARG A 55 -7.05 1.27 14.76
C ARG A 55 -7.90 0.04 15.07
N ASN A 56 -9.04 -0.12 14.41
CA ASN A 56 -9.91 -1.30 14.54
C ASN A 56 -9.51 -2.46 13.62
N ALA A 57 -8.53 -2.27 12.72
CA ALA A 57 -8.06 -3.36 11.86
C ALA A 57 -7.16 -4.32 12.65
N SER A 58 -7.32 -5.63 12.43
CA SER A 58 -6.51 -6.66 13.07
C SER A 58 -5.00 -6.50 12.82
N ALA A 59 -4.63 -5.94 11.67
CA ALA A 59 -3.25 -5.65 11.34
C ALA A 59 -2.64 -4.53 12.20
N HIS A 60 -3.45 -3.64 12.78
CA HIS A 60 -2.94 -2.51 13.55
C HIS A 60 -2.15 -2.95 14.79
N SER A 61 -2.74 -3.78 15.66
CA SER A 61 -2.05 -4.30 16.85
C SER A 61 -0.88 -5.21 16.44
N ARG A 62 -1.06 -6.01 15.39
CA ARG A 62 -0.01 -6.91 14.90
C ARG A 62 1.23 -6.20 14.41
N ILE A 63 1.11 -5.05 13.74
CA ILE A 63 2.27 -4.24 13.32
C ILE A 63 3.11 -3.83 14.54
N ARG A 64 2.45 -3.44 15.65
CA ARG A 64 3.13 -3.10 16.89
C ARG A 64 3.82 -4.31 17.54
N GLU A 65 3.12 -5.43 17.60
CA GLU A 65 3.62 -6.68 18.20
C GLU A 65 4.82 -7.24 17.45
N GLU A 66 4.75 -7.28 16.12
CA GLU A 66 5.82 -7.81 15.26
C GLU A 66 6.96 -6.81 15.04
N GLY A 67 6.70 -5.51 15.21
CA GLY A 67 7.67 -4.45 14.89
C GLY A 67 8.05 -4.38 13.41
N ALA A 68 7.23 -4.98 12.53
CA ALA A 68 7.51 -5.10 11.11
C ALA A 68 6.22 -5.29 10.31
N PHE A 69 6.24 -4.92 9.03
CA PHE A 69 5.14 -5.11 8.08
C PHE A 69 5.66 -4.99 6.64
N ALA A 70 4.90 -5.48 5.68
CA ALA A 70 5.19 -5.23 4.27
C ALA A 70 4.07 -4.41 3.61
N ILE A 71 4.45 -3.58 2.64
CA ILE A 71 3.52 -2.86 1.76
C ILE A 71 3.70 -3.43 0.36
N ASN A 72 2.61 -4.01 -0.19
CA ASN A 72 2.59 -4.67 -1.49
C ASN A 72 1.67 -3.88 -2.42
N PHE A 73 2.21 -3.12 -3.37
CA PHE A 73 1.43 -2.42 -4.39
C PHE A 73 0.92 -3.40 -5.43
N LEU A 74 -0.38 -3.38 -5.65
CA LEU A 74 -1.08 -4.38 -6.44
C LEU A 74 -1.05 -4.09 -7.93
N ASN A 75 -1.00 -5.15 -8.73
CA ASN A 75 -1.18 -5.10 -10.18
C ASN A 75 -2.66 -5.27 -10.58
N GLU A 76 -2.96 -5.14 -11.87
CA GLU A 76 -4.31 -5.15 -12.43
C GLU A 76 -5.07 -6.47 -12.18
N ASP A 77 -4.38 -7.61 -12.06
CA ASP A 77 -4.98 -8.91 -11.83
C ASP A 77 -5.38 -9.12 -10.35
N HIS A 78 -4.94 -8.25 -9.47
CA HIS A 78 -5.15 -8.37 -8.02
C HIS A 78 -6.44 -7.72 -7.50
N ALA A 79 -7.40 -7.36 -8.36
CA ALA A 79 -8.66 -6.74 -7.90
C ALA A 79 -9.42 -7.63 -6.90
N VAL A 80 -9.46 -8.95 -7.12
CA VAL A 80 -10.09 -9.92 -6.20
C VAL A 80 -9.31 -9.99 -4.89
N LEU A 81 -7.99 -9.98 -4.94
CA LEU A 81 -7.12 -9.98 -3.76
C LEU A 81 -7.35 -8.71 -2.91
N ALA A 82 -7.44 -7.54 -3.55
CA ALA A 82 -7.78 -6.28 -2.88
C ALA A 82 -9.14 -6.37 -2.15
N LEU A 83 -10.17 -6.94 -2.76
CA LEU A 83 -11.47 -7.14 -2.13
C LEU A 83 -11.41 -8.13 -0.96
N THR A 84 -10.59 -9.16 -1.06
CA THR A 84 -10.39 -10.15 0.01
C THR A 84 -9.77 -9.50 1.25
N PHE A 85 -8.72 -8.70 1.08
CA PHE A 85 -8.05 -8.01 2.18
C PHE A 85 -8.81 -6.78 2.70
N SER A 86 -9.78 -6.24 1.95
CA SER A 86 -10.68 -5.19 2.43
C SER A 86 -11.77 -5.68 3.38
N GLY A 87 -11.91 -6.99 3.56
CA GLY A 87 -12.96 -7.62 4.36
C GLY A 87 -14.30 -7.81 3.63
N GLN A 88 -14.44 -7.36 2.38
CA GLN A 88 -15.69 -7.44 1.63
C GLN A 88 -16.09 -8.88 1.22
N LYS A 89 -15.14 -9.81 1.24
CA LYS A 89 -15.36 -11.22 0.92
C LYS A 89 -15.66 -12.10 2.15
N GLY A 90 -15.69 -11.52 3.36
CA GLY A 90 -15.91 -12.27 4.59
C GLY A 90 -14.76 -13.18 5.02
N VAL A 91 -13.62 -13.15 4.30
CA VAL A 91 -12.41 -13.90 4.63
C VAL A 91 -11.60 -13.13 5.66
N ASN A 92 -11.11 -13.78 6.70
CA ASN A 92 -10.43 -13.14 7.81
C ASN A 92 -9.06 -13.76 8.12
N GLY A 93 -8.20 -12.97 8.76
CA GLY A 93 -6.91 -13.43 9.28
C GLY A 93 -6.04 -14.10 8.24
N ASP A 94 -5.49 -15.25 8.61
CA ASP A 94 -4.56 -16.03 7.79
C ASP A 94 -5.19 -16.65 6.52
N ASP A 95 -6.52 -16.89 6.53
CA ASP A 95 -7.23 -17.46 5.37
C ASP A 95 -7.17 -16.56 4.13
N ARG A 96 -6.93 -15.24 4.31
CA ARG A 96 -6.72 -14.31 3.19
C ARG A 96 -5.50 -14.67 2.35
N PHE A 97 -4.50 -15.28 2.96
CA PHE A 97 -3.24 -15.67 2.31
C PHE A 97 -3.33 -16.97 1.49
N ALA A 98 -4.50 -17.62 1.47
CA ALA A 98 -4.80 -18.67 0.49
C ALA A 98 -4.94 -18.11 -0.95
N PHE A 99 -5.08 -16.79 -1.09
CA PHE A 99 -5.13 -16.09 -2.36
C PHE A 99 -3.80 -15.38 -2.60
N GLY A 100 -3.27 -15.48 -3.84
CA GLY A 100 -1.96 -14.95 -4.21
C GLY A 100 -0.80 -15.89 -3.86
N GLN A 101 0.40 -15.52 -4.30
CA GLN A 101 1.64 -16.23 -3.99
C GLN A 101 2.49 -15.36 -3.08
N TRP A 102 2.93 -15.94 -1.97
CA TRP A 102 3.56 -15.20 -0.89
C TRP A 102 4.92 -15.75 -0.55
N THR A 103 5.90 -14.87 -0.50
CA THR A 103 7.21 -15.15 0.08
C THR A 103 7.33 -14.50 1.46
N ARG A 104 8.41 -14.82 2.15
CA ARG A 104 8.74 -14.23 3.43
C ARG A 104 9.79 -13.14 3.22
N GLY A 105 9.47 -11.90 3.60
CA GLY A 105 10.42 -10.80 3.59
C GLY A 105 11.57 -10.97 4.59
N ALA A 106 12.55 -10.08 4.53
CA ALA A 106 13.70 -10.06 5.44
C ALA A 106 13.29 -9.89 6.91
N THR A 107 12.20 -9.13 7.16
CA THR A 107 11.62 -8.96 8.51
C THR A 107 10.74 -10.14 8.94
N GLY A 108 10.38 -10.99 8.00
CA GLY A 108 9.44 -12.09 8.19
C GLY A 108 8.01 -11.78 7.74
N ALA A 109 7.69 -10.53 7.41
CA ALA A 109 6.37 -10.17 6.91
C ALA A 109 6.08 -10.83 5.55
N PRO A 110 4.80 -11.17 5.25
CA PRO A 110 4.43 -11.74 3.96
C PRO A 110 4.60 -10.71 2.83
N VAL A 111 5.33 -11.09 1.77
CA VAL A 111 5.55 -10.30 0.56
C VAL A 111 4.88 -11.00 -0.61
N LEU A 112 4.09 -10.27 -1.39
CA LEU A 112 3.40 -10.76 -2.58
C LEU A 112 4.39 -10.85 -3.75
N GLU A 113 4.54 -12.04 -4.35
CA GLU A 113 5.60 -12.30 -5.34
C GLU A 113 5.45 -11.49 -6.63
N ASP A 114 4.21 -11.31 -7.09
CA ASP A 114 3.87 -10.64 -8.34
C ASP A 114 3.31 -9.21 -8.13
N ALA A 115 3.63 -8.59 -7.00
CA ALA A 115 3.33 -7.17 -6.77
C ALA A 115 4.05 -6.27 -7.78
N VAL A 116 3.45 -5.11 -8.10
CA VAL A 116 4.14 -4.06 -8.88
C VAL A 116 5.41 -3.62 -8.17
N ALA A 117 5.28 -3.41 -6.87
CA ALA A 117 6.40 -3.17 -5.96
C ALA A 117 6.00 -3.66 -4.57
N ALA A 118 6.92 -4.27 -3.86
CA ALA A 118 6.74 -4.67 -2.48
C ALA A 118 7.91 -4.19 -1.63
N PHE A 119 7.58 -3.64 -0.47
CA PHE A 119 8.52 -3.06 0.48
C PHE A 119 8.34 -3.77 1.82
N ASP A 120 9.36 -4.51 2.22
CA ASP A 120 9.41 -5.13 3.54
C ASP A 120 10.06 -4.17 4.52
N CYS A 121 9.35 -3.81 5.60
CA CYS A 121 9.68 -2.70 6.46
C CYS A 121 9.78 -3.10 7.92
N LYS A 122 10.79 -2.57 8.61
CA LYS A 122 10.82 -2.49 10.06
C LYS A 122 10.04 -1.27 10.53
N LEU A 123 9.19 -1.43 11.53
CA LEU A 123 8.48 -0.31 12.15
C LEU A 123 9.47 0.64 12.81
N ALA A 124 9.54 1.88 12.33
CA ALA A 124 10.40 2.94 12.86
C ALA A 124 9.66 3.86 13.84
N GLN A 125 8.46 4.29 13.46
CA GLN A 125 7.66 5.21 14.25
C GLN A 125 6.17 4.98 14.06
N GLU A 126 5.38 5.40 15.04
CA GLU A 126 3.93 5.43 14.96
C GLU A 126 3.41 6.76 15.50
N PHE A 127 2.46 7.35 14.77
CA PHE A 127 1.72 8.54 15.18
C PHE A 127 0.24 8.20 15.30
N GLU A 128 -0.28 8.20 16.51
CA GLU A 128 -1.69 7.90 16.77
C GLU A 128 -2.59 9.10 16.50
N THR A 129 -3.71 8.84 15.83
CA THR A 129 -4.84 9.77 15.71
C THR A 129 -6.10 9.13 16.33
N LYS A 130 -7.22 9.84 16.28
CA LYS A 130 -8.47 9.34 16.86
C LYS A 130 -8.93 7.99 16.28
N THR A 131 -8.76 7.76 14.99
CA THR A 131 -9.30 6.59 14.27
C THR A 131 -8.25 5.76 13.56
N HIS A 132 -7.09 6.33 13.28
CA HIS A 132 -6.00 5.69 12.54
C HIS A 132 -4.68 5.93 13.24
N SER A 133 -3.69 5.10 12.95
CA SER A 133 -2.29 5.41 13.17
C SER A 133 -1.58 5.58 11.84
N ILE A 134 -0.61 6.50 11.80
CA ILE A 134 0.36 6.60 10.72
C ILE A 134 1.56 5.78 11.17
N PHE A 135 1.86 4.72 10.44
CA PHE A 135 3.07 3.93 10.65
C PHE A 135 4.14 4.36 9.68
N VAL A 136 5.35 4.57 10.21
CA VAL A 136 6.57 4.82 9.42
C VAL A 136 7.35 3.52 9.37
N GLY A 137 7.58 3.01 8.17
CA GLY A 137 8.36 1.81 7.93
C GLY A 137 9.70 2.13 7.28
N GLU A 138 10.80 1.73 7.92
CA GLU A 138 12.13 1.76 7.31
C GLU A 138 12.32 0.51 6.46
N VAL A 139 12.61 0.71 5.17
CA VAL A 139 12.68 -0.37 4.18
C VAL A 139 13.90 -1.24 4.40
N GLN A 140 13.68 -2.55 4.56
CA GLN A 140 14.74 -3.56 4.73
C GLN A 140 15.00 -4.34 3.45
N SER A 141 13.97 -4.54 2.63
CA SER A 141 14.11 -5.14 1.31
C SER A 141 13.00 -4.64 0.37
N VAL A 142 13.28 -4.67 -0.92
CA VAL A 142 12.36 -4.25 -1.97
C VAL A 142 12.38 -5.24 -3.12
N SER A 143 11.20 -5.49 -3.70
CA SER A 143 11.04 -6.16 -4.99
C SER A 143 10.12 -5.33 -5.87
N HIS A 144 10.32 -5.37 -7.18
CA HIS A 144 9.46 -4.68 -8.13
C HIS A 144 9.44 -5.38 -9.49
N SER A 145 8.36 -5.16 -10.25
CA SER A 145 8.22 -5.62 -11.63
C SER A 145 7.80 -4.45 -12.52
N ALA A 146 8.54 -4.21 -13.59
CA ALA A 146 8.19 -3.22 -14.61
C ALA A 146 7.23 -3.79 -15.69
N GLN A 147 6.88 -5.08 -15.62
CA GLN A 147 6.10 -5.77 -16.66
C GLN A 147 4.60 -5.85 -16.34
N VAL A 148 4.18 -5.34 -15.20
CA VAL A 148 2.79 -5.40 -14.74
C VAL A 148 2.21 -4.00 -14.56
N THR A 149 0.92 -3.86 -14.84
CA THR A 149 0.20 -2.59 -14.76
C THR A 149 -0.33 -2.37 -13.33
N PRO A 150 -0.09 -1.20 -12.69
CA PRO A 150 -0.55 -0.96 -11.33
C PRO A 150 -2.07 -0.84 -11.25
N LEU A 151 -2.64 -1.33 -10.14
CA LEU A 151 -4.04 -1.20 -9.79
C LEU A 151 -4.30 0.13 -9.09
N ILE A 152 -5.26 0.90 -9.62
CA ILE A 152 -5.68 2.20 -9.05
C ILE A 152 -7.13 2.10 -8.56
N TYR A 153 -7.40 2.76 -7.43
CA TYR A 153 -8.76 2.94 -6.93
C TYR A 153 -9.21 4.39 -7.11
N LEU A 154 -10.29 4.56 -7.87
CA LEU A 154 -10.87 5.87 -8.17
C LEU A 154 -12.40 5.75 -8.27
N ARG A 155 -13.15 6.68 -7.67
CA ARG A 155 -14.63 6.72 -7.72
C ARG A 155 -15.29 5.40 -7.36
N SER A 156 -14.77 4.74 -6.32
CA SER A 156 -15.25 3.44 -5.82
C SER A 156 -15.13 2.28 -6.82
N ARG A 157 -14.20 2.36 -7.78
CA ARG A 157 -13.90 1.32 -8.77
C ARG A 157 -12.40 1.12 -8.92
N PHE A 158 -12.01 -0.06 -9.36
CA PHE A 158 -10.65 -0.35 -9.79
C PHE A 158 -10.44 0.09 -11.23
N HIS A 159 -9.25 0.60 -11.50
CA HIS A 159 -8.80 1.09 -12.79
C HIS A 159 -7.35 0.70 -13.01
N THR A 160 -6.93 0.75 -14.27
CA THR A 160 -5.53 0.75 -14.68
C THR A 160 -5.17 2.11 -15.26
N PRO A 161 -3.94 2.61 -15.06
CA PRO A 161 -3.51 3.86 -15.66
C PRO A 161 -3.40 3.72 -17.18
N GLN A 162 -3.65 4.82 -17.89
CA GLN A 162 -3.35 4.95 -19.31
C GLN A 162 -2.39 6.10 -19.51
N GLU A 163 -1.39 5.87 -20.35
CA GLU A 163 -0.48 6.93 -20.76
C GLU A 163 -1.24 8.03 -21.54
N ILE A 164 -1.02 9.27 -21.18
CA ILE A 164 -1.59 10.42 -21.89
C ILE A 164 -0.65 10.72 -23.07
N ARG A 165 -0.98 10.21 -24.25
CA ARG A 165 -0.12 10.25 -25.43
C ARG A 165 0.17 11.66 -25.98
N ASP A 166 -0.70 12.65 -25.69
CA ASP A 166 -0.61 14.01 -26.25
C ASP A 166 -0.42 15.10 -25.17
N ALA A 167 -0.31 14.73 -23.91
CA ALA A 167 -0.04 15.68 -22.87
C ALA A 167 1.45 16.00 -22.85
N VAL A 168 1.78 17.00 -23.66
CA VAL A 168 3.06 17.68 -23.60
C VAL A 168 4.23 16.74 -23.90
N SER A 169 4.71 16.80 -25.12
CA SER A 169 6.14 16.91 -25.30
C SER A 169 6.59 17.98 -24.30
N ILE A 170 6.86 17.60 -23.05
CA ILE A 170 7.67 18.40 -22.16
C ILE A 170 8.99 18.38 -22.87
N GLY A 171 9.16 19.40 -23.74
CA GLY A 171 10.24 19.46 -24.68
C GLY A 171 11.53 19.15 -23.95
N ASP A 172 12.28 18.19 -24.46
CA ASP A 172 13.67 17.89 -24.13
C ASP A 172 14.04 17.71 -22.65
N LEU A 173 13.09 17.63 -21.72
CA LEU A 173 13.36 17.15 -20.39
C LEU A 173 13.53 15.63 -20.48
N ASP A 174 14.78 15.23 -20.64
CA ASP A 174 15.18 13.83 -20.57
C ASP A 174 14.64 13.23 -19.25
N ALA A 175 13.52 12.49 -19.33
CA ALA A 175 12.85 11.88 -18.19
C ALA A 175 13.80 11.01 -17.32
N ARG A 176 14.99 10.72 -17.83
CA ARG A 176 16.08 10.05 -17.12
C ARG A 176 16.74 10.92 -16.02
N HIS A 177 16.47 12.22 -16.03
CA HIS A 177 17.01 13.17 -15.05
C HIS A 177 15.98 13.68 -14.03
N LEU A 178 14.70 13.32 -14.15
CA LEU A 178 13.71 13.64 -13.12
C LEU A 178 13.93 12.69 -11.93
N SER A 179 14.53 13.19 -10.88
CA SER A 179 14.67 12.47 -9.62
C SER A 179 13.40 12.64 -8.78
N TRP A 180 13.15 11.71 -7.84
CA TRP A 180 12.06 11.84 -6.87
C TRP A 180 12.14 13.15 -6.07
N THR A 181 13.31 13.74 -5.94
CA THR A 181 13.54 15.03 -5.26
C THR A 181 12.93 16.22 -6.00
N ASP A 182 12.60 16.06 -7.29
CA ASP A 182 11.99 17.14 -8.10
C ASP A 182 10.47 17.26 -7.86
N PHE A 183 9.85 16.30 -7.14
CA PHE A 183 8.42 16.23 -6.84
C PHE A 183 8.09 16.27 -5.34
N SER A 184 9.09 16.53 -4.48
CA SER A 184 8.92 16.59 -3.01
C SER A 184 9.06 18.02 -2.47
#